data_1abee2f76d746a97e4ec935e6913f136
#
_entry.id   1abee2f76d746a97e4ec935e6913f136
#
_cell.length_a   1.000
_cell.length_b   1.000
_cell.length_c   1.000
_cell.angle_alpha   90.00
_cell.angle_beta   90.00
_cell.angle_gamma   90.00
#
_symmetry.space_group_name_H-M   'P 1'
#
loop_
_entity.id
_entity.type
_entity.pdbx_description
1 polymer ?
#
loop_
_entity_poly.entity_id
_entity_poly.type
_entity_poly.pdbx_seq_one_letter_code
_entity_poly.pdbx_strand_id
1 'polypeptide(L)'
;DKTGQLTLDRILTDEYSKQFRPSTGIIPNYGFTDSSYWVRLILKNASGKELSRLLEVAFPQIDITEFYLIDSSEGLIAYESSGRNYPFNKRKISHRNCVFQFDVPAGKTVHCYLRISTEDGMIFPLNIWSTSGFIKKIQLENMFFGIYYGIILVMIFYNLFIFFSTGDR
;
A
#
# COMPACT_ATOMS: atom_id res chain seq x y z
N ASP A 1 3.24 15.92 9.62
CA ASP A 1 3.71 17.10 8.88
C ASP A 1 2.50 17.94 8.43
N LYS A 2 2.22 19.01 9.16
CA LYS A 2 1.08 19.92 8.87
C LYS A 2 1.29 20.77 7.61
N THR A 3 2.52 20.99 7.22
CA THR A 3 2.86 21.84 6.08
C THR A 3 2.96 21.06 4.77
N GLY A 4 3.09 19.74 4.86
CA GLY A 4 3.34 18.87 3.71
C GLY A 4 4.70 19.10 3.02
N GLN A 5 5.59 19.88 3.65
CA GLN A 5 6.86 20.32 3.01
C GLN A 5 8.11 19.60 3.56
N LEU A 6 7.96 18.71 4.54
CA LEU A 6 9.08 17.93 5.05
C LEU A 6 9.59 16.99 3.97
N THR A 7 10.89 17.06 3.71
CA THR A 7 11.61 16.16 2.81
C THR A 7 12.25 15.01 3.60
N LEU A 8 12.65 13.95 2.90
CA LEU A 8 13.34 12.82 3.50
C LEU A 8 14.59 13.28 4.29
N ASP A 9 15.41 14.16 3.72
CA ASP A 9 16.65 14.63 4.36
C ASP A 9 16.36 15.27 5.72
N ARG A 10 15.28 16.04 5.84
CA ARG A 10 14.85 16.61 7.11
C ARG A 10 14.36 15.55 8.09
N ILE A 11 13.60 14.57 7.61
CA ILE A 11 13.09 13.47 8.44
C ILE A 11 14.22 12.61 9.01
N LEU A 12 15.34 12.51 8.31
CA LEU A 12 16.52 11.76 8.77
C LEU A 12 17.36 12.51 9.81
N THR A 13 17.14 13.82 10.01
CA THR A 13 17.88 14.55 11.05
C THR A 13 17.50 14.08 12.46
N ASP A 14 18.41 14.25 13.41
CA ASP A 14 18.18 13.90 14.82
C ASP A 14 16.94 14.58 15.43
N GLU A 15 16.62 15.77 14.96
CA GLU A 15 15.45 16.54 15.40
C GLU A 15 14.14 15.79 15.12
N TYR A 16 13.96 15.31 13.89
CA TYR A 16 12.72 14.64 13.47
C TYR A 16 12.75 13.13 13.75
N SER A 17 13.90 12.51 13.69
CA SER A 17 14.03 11.07 13.93
C SER A 17 13.59 10.67 15.35
N LYS A 18 13.75 11.56 16.33
CA LYS A 18 13.31 11.38 17.72
C LYS A 18 11.81 11.63 17.93
N GLN A 19 11.13 12.23 16.97
CA GLN A 19 9.69 12.52 17.06
C GLN A 19 8.81 11.32 16.61
N PHE A 20 9.39 10.31 15.98
CA PHE A 20 8.63 9.11 15.65
C PHE A 20 8.15 8.41 16.90
N ARG A 21 6.86 8.10 16.91
CA ARG A 21 6.21 7.38 18.01
C ARG A 21 5.68 6.04 17.50
N PRO A 22 5.71 4.98 18.31
CA PRO A 22 5.04 3.74 17.95
C PRO A 22 3.57 3.97 17.64
N SER A 23 3.04 3.27 16.64
CA SER A 23 1.60 3.29 16.38
C SER A 23 0.84 2.73 17.57
N THR A 24 -0.22 3.41 17.99
CA THR A 24 -1.08 2.97 19.10
C THR A 24 -2.13 1.96 18.67
N GLY A 25 -2.37 1.80 17.38
CA GLY A 25 -3.36 0.89 16.81
C GLY A 25 -2.79 0.03 15.69
N ILE A 26 -3.47 -1.09 15.44
CA ILE A 26 -3.15 -2.00 14.32
C ILE A 26 -3.34 -1.28 12.98
N ILE A 27 -4.36 -0.42 12.88
CA ILE A 27 -4.66 0.38 11.71
C ILE A 27 -4.53 1.85 12.10
N PRO A 28 -3.50 2.56 11.59
CA PRO A 28 -3.41 4.00 11.78
C PRO A 28 -4.61 4.70 11.14
N ASN A 29 -5.33 5.49 11.96
CA ASN A 29 -6.49 6.27 11.55
C ASN A 29 -6.43 7.63 12.23
N TYR A 30 -6.31 8.67 11.42
CA TYR A 30 -6.18 10.06 11.90
C TYR A 30 -7.34 10.95 11.45
N GLY A 31 -8.40 10.34 10.87
CA GLY A 31 -9.56 11.07 10.36
C GLY A 31 -9.25 11.94 9.16
N PHE A 32 -10.02 13.00 8.97
CA PHE A 32 -9.80 13.98 7.90
C PHE A 32 -8.73 14.99 8.33
N THR A 33 -7.71 15.15 7.52
CA THR A 33 -6.59 16.06 7.82
C THR A 33 -5.80 16.39 6.54
N ASP A 34 -5.38 17.63 6.41
CA ASP A 34 -4.51 18.08 5.31
C ASP A 34 -3.02 17.78 5.57
N SER A 35 -2.72 17.13 6.71
CA SER A 35 -1.35 16.80 7.09
C SER A 35 -0.81 15.60 6.33
N SER A 36 0.43 15.66 5.88
CA SER A 36 1.17 14.49 5.43
C SER A 36 1.71 13.69 6.63
N TYR A 37 1.61 12.39 6.57
CA TYR A 37 2.11 11.49 7.60
C TYR A 37 3.37 10.76 7.15
N TRP A 38 4.37 10.79 8.03
CA TRP A 38 5.59 10.03 7.84
C TRP A 38 5.57 8.78 8.72
N VAL A 39 5.80 7.63 8.10
CA VAL A 39 5.89 6.34 8.78
C VAL A 39 7.29 5.80 8.62
N ARG A 40 7.83 5.25 9.69
CA ARG A 40 9.12 4.57 9.70
C ARG A 40 8.93 3.11 10.10
N LEU A 41 9.40 2.19 9.25
CA LEU A 41 9.46 0.77 9.53
C LEU A 41 10.93 0.33 9.53
N ILE A 42 11.31 -0.43 10.53
CA ILE A 42 12.66 -0.97 10.66
C ILE A 42 12.56 -2.49 10.48
N LEU A 43 13.20 -3.01 9.45
CA LEU A 43 13.13 -4.42 9.09
C LEU A 43 14.50 -5.04 9.17
N LYS A 44 14.63 -6.06 10.03
CA LYS A 44 15.84 -6.84 10.19
C LYS A 44 15.65 -8.22 9.56
N ASN A 45 16.54 -8.57 8.64
CA ASN A 45 16.61 -9.91 8.10
C ASN A 45 17.61 -10.73 8.92
N ALA A 46 17.11 -11.60 9.80
CA ALA A 46 17.94 -12.49 10.61
C ALA A 46 18.25 -13.82 9.89
N SER A 47 17.80 -13.99 8.63
CA SER A 47 18.08 -15.21 7.86
C SER A 47 19.40 -15.09 7.09
N GLY A 48 19.94 -16.25 6.70
CA GLY A 48 21.15 -16.32 5.86
C GLY A 48 20.92 -16.06 4.36
N LYS A 49 19.71 -15.62 3.97
CA LYS A 49 19.32 -15.38 2.56
C LYS A 49 18.69 -13.99 2.42
N GLU A 50 18.83 -13.41 1.25
CA GLU A 50 18.09 -12.22 0.87
C GLU A 50 16.57 -12.51 0.86
N LEU A 51 15.79 -11.58 1.35
CA LEU A 51 14.33 -11.70 1.45
C LEU A 51 13.65 -10.60 0.62
N SER A 52 12.99 -11.00 -0.45
CA SER A 52 12.09 -10.08 -1.16
C SER A 52 10.78 -9.91 -0.40
N ARG A 53 10.35 -8.65 -0.22
CA ARG A 53 9.15 -8.26 0.50
C ARG A 53 8.34 -7.26 -0.30
N LEU A 54 7.05 -7.24 0.00
CA LEU A 54 6.12 -6.27 -0.54
C LEU A 54 5.46 -5.53 0.60
N LEU A 55 5.58 -4.21 0.60
CA LEU A 55 4.86 -3.33 1.51
C LEU A 55 3.60 -2.83 0.81
N GLU A 56 2.46 -3.18 1.36
CA GLU A 56 1.16 -2.76 0.88
C GLU A 56 0.59 -1.69 1.80
N VAL A 57 0.15 -0.57 1.22
CA VAL A 57 -0.74 0.40 1.86
C VAL A 57 -2.16 0.00 1.47
N ALA A 58 -2.85 -0.72 2.36
CA ALA A 58 -4.12 -1.40 2.05
C ALA A 58 -5.33 -0.45 2.09
N PHE A 59 -5.19 0.72 1.48
CA PHE A 59 -6.26 1.70 1.30
C PHE A 59 -6.11 2.36 -0.07
N PRO A 60 -7.03 2.06 -1.02
CA PRO A 60 -6.87 2.47 -2.42
C PRO A 60 -7.12 3.95 -2.67
N GLN A 61 -7.69 4.68 -1.70
CA GLN A 61 -8.06 6.09 -1.83
C GLN A 61 -6.94 7.07 -1.43
N ILE A 62 -5.72 6.59 -1.21
CA ILE A 62 -4.57 7.45 -0.93
C ILE A 62 -4.15 8.21 -2.21
N ASP A 63 -3.99 9.52 -2.09
CA ASP A 63 -3.59 10.39 -3.20
C ASP A 63 -2.13 10.26 -3.54
N ILE A 64 -1.27 10.32 -2.52
CA ILE A 64 0.18 10.29 -2.66
C ILE A 64 0.76 9.35 -1.61
N THR A 65 1.55 8.39 -2.07
CA THR A 65 2.41 7.57 -1.22
C THR A 65 3.82 7.60 -1.82
N GLU A 66 4.77 8.08 -1.07
CA GLU A 66 6.19 8.06 -1.43
C GLU A 66 6.89 7.04 -0.52
N PHE A 67 7.56 6.09 -1.13
CA PHE A 67 8.30 5.03 -0.47
C PHE A 67 9.80 5.26 -0.64
N TYR A 68 10.54 5.19 0.46
CA TYR A 68 11.99 5.32 0.51
C TYR A 68 12.56 4.13 1.26
N LEU A 69 13.53 3.46 0.65
CA LEU A 69 14.30 2.39 1.26
C LEU A 69 15.70 2.88 1.57
N ILE A 70 16.13 2.76 2.82
CA ILE A 70 17.43 3.24 3.29
C ILE A 70 18.17 2.10 3.97
N ASP A 71 19.42 1.88 3.58
CA ASP A 71 20.39 1.08 4.33
C ASP A 71 21.25 2.01 5.21
N SER A 72 21.52 1.61 6.43
CA SER A 72 22.30 2.40 7.38
C SER A 72 23.74 2.66 6.91
N SER A 73 24.26 1.83 6.00
CA SER A 73 25.65 1.90 5.48
C SER A 73 25.74 2.53 4.08
N GLU A 74 24.70 2.39 3.25
CA GLU A 74 24.70 2.76 1.83
C GLU A 74 23.84 3.99 1.53
N GLY A 75 23.00 4.43 2.49
CA GLY A 75 22.09 5.54 2.30
C GLY A 75 20.79 5.15 1.57
N LEU A 76 20.27 6.04 0.72
CA LEU A 76 19.04 5.80 -0.05
C LEU A 76 19.27 4.75 -1.14
N ILE A 77 18.62 3.59 -1.00
CA ILE A 77 18.70 2.48 -1.97
C ILE A 77 17.63 2.59 -3.05
N ALA A 78 16.38 2.94 -2.66
CA ALA A 78 15.25 2.99 -3.58
C ALA A 78 14.27 4.10 -3.21
N TYR A 79 13.66 4.66 -4.26
CA TYR A 79 12.55 5.59 -4.18
C TYR A 79 11.47 5.17 -5.17
N GLU A 80 10.23 5.20 -4.73
CA GLU A 80 9.07 4.93 -5.57
C GLU A 80 7.87 5.76 -5.10
N SER A 81 7.10 6.31 -6.03
CA SER A 81 5.86 7.03 -5.73
C SER A 81 4.66 6.33 -6.35
N SER A 82 3.54 6.36 -5.64
CA SER A 82 2.27 5.76 -6.05
C SER A 82 1.11 6.51 -5.40
N GLY A 83 -0.12 6.23 -5.84
CA GLY A 83 -1.34 6.85 -5.33
C GLY A 83 -2.32 7.16 -6.44
N ARG A 84 -3.44 7.82 -6.12
CA ARG A 84 -4.44 8.25 -7.11
C ARG A 84 -3.90 9.35 -8.05
N ASN A 85 -3.01 10.20 -7.55
CA ASN A 85 -2.43 11.31 -8.33
C ASN A 85 -1.35 10.87 -9.30
N TYR A 86 -1.02 9.57 -9.33
CA TYR A 86 -0.06 9.01 -10.27
C TYR A 86 -0.73 8.09 -11.28
N PRO A 87 -0.29 8.10 -12.55
CA PRO A 87 -0.83 7.20 -13.57
C PRO A 87 -0.67 5.72 -13.16
N PHE A 88 -1.76 4.95 -13.28
CA PHE A 88 -1.77 3.55 -12.87
C PHE A 88 -0.71 2.69 -13.59
N ASN A 89 -0.47 2.97 -14.86
CA ASN A 89 0.51 2.25 -15.69
C ASN A 89 1.98 2.48 -15.28
N LYS A 90 2.25 3.46 -14.41
CA LYS A 90 3.60 3.69 -13.85
C LYS A 90 3.89 2.84 -12.62
N ARG A 91 2.89 2.16 -12.06
CA ARG A 91 3.07 1.27 -10.92
C ARG A 91 3.87 0.05 -11.33
N LYS A 92 4.92 -0.30 -10.59
CA LYS A 92 5.68 -1.54 -10.82
C LYS A 92 4.82 -2.78 -10.61
N ILE A 93 3.91 -2.71 -9.63
CA ILE A 93 2.95 -3.78 -9.35
C ILE A 93 1.55 -3.23 -9.65
N SER A 94 0.91 -3.79 -10.68
CA SER A 94 -0.46 -3.43 -11.06
C SER A 94 -1.45 -3.97 -10.03
N HIS A 95 -1.71 -3.18 -9.01
CA HIS A 95 -2.66 -3.50 -7.95
C HIS A 95 -3.47 -2.25 -7.55
N ARG A 96 -4.71 -2.45 -7.07
CA ARG A 96 -5.58 -1.36 -6.61
C ARG A 96 -4.95 -0.55 -5.46
N ASN A 97 -4.28 -1.23 -4.53
CA ASN A 97 -3.54 -0.61 -3.44
C ASN A 97 -2.13 -0.21 -3.90
N CYS A 98 -1.50 0.72 -3.20
CA CYS A 98 -0.09 1.03 -3.39
C CYS A 98 0.75 -0.11 -2.83
N VAL A 99 1.58 -0.74 -3.67
CA VAL A 99 2.43 -1.87 -3.31
C VAL A 99 3.85 -1.61 -3.76
N PHE A 100 4.78 -1.67 -2.83
CA PHE A 100 6.21 -1.41 -3.06
C PHE A 100 7.01 -2.67 -2.81
N GLN A 101 7.75 -3.11 -3.82
CA GLN A 101 8.65 -4.26 -3.70
C GLN A 101 10.05 -3.79 -3.32
N PHE A 102 10.66 -4.49 -2.37
CA PHE A 102 12.03 -4.23 -1.93
C PHE A 102 12.68 -5.51 -1.40
N ASP A 103 14.01 -5.51 -1.40
CA ASP A 103 14.81 -6.62 -0.93
C ASP A 103 15.51 -6.25 0.37
N VAL A 104 15.58 -7.21 1.29
CA VAL A 104 16.29 -7.08 2.56
C VAL A 104 17.46 -8.07 2.54
N PRO A 105 18.71 -7.61 2.38
CA PRO A 105 19.87 -8.48 2.30
C PRO A 105 20.05 -9.33 3.56
N ALA A 106 20.72 -10.47 3.42
CA ALA A 106 20.97 -11.39 4.53
C ALA A 106 21.73 -10.69 5.68
N GLY A 107 21.24 -10.85 6.90
CA GLY A 107 21.83 -10.28 8.11
C GLY A 107 21.74 -8.77 8.25
N LYS A 108 21.23 -8.04 7.25
CA LYS A 108 21.11 -6.57 7.29
C LYS A 108 19.80 -6.08 7.91
N THR A 109 19.84 -4.81 8.28
CA THR A 109 18.64 -4.04 8.70
C THR A 109 18.43 -2.92 7.70
N VAL A 110 17.20 -2.80 7.20
CA VAL A 110 16.79 -1.71 6.31
C VAL A 110 15.72 -0.86 6.97
N HIS A 111 15.73 0.42 6.63
CA HIS A 111 14.74 1.39 7.09
C HIS A 111 13.84 1.77 5.92
N CYS A 112 12.55 1.48 6.06
CA CYS A 112 11.54 1.93 5.10
C CYS A 112 10.87 3.18 5.65
N TYR A 113 10.84 4.24 4.86
CA TYR A 113 10.07 5.45 5.15
C TYR A 113 8.95 5.57 4.13
N LEU A 114 7.77 5.93 4.63
CA LEU A 114 6.61 6.27 3.80
C LEU A 114 6.18 7.69 4.13
N ARG A 115 5.97 8.50 3.11
CA ARG A 115 5.21 9.72 3.22
C ARG A 115 3.85 9.51 2.58
N ILE A 116 2.79 9.74 3.34
CA ILE A 116 1.41 9.50 2.93
C ILE A 116 0.65 10.82 3.03
N SER A 117 -0.04 11.19 1.97
CA SER A 117 -0.90 12.37 1.92
C SER A 117 -2.19 12.01 1.17
N THR A 118 -3.32 12.53 1.66
CA THR A 118 -4.63 12.35 1.04
C THR A 118 -5.58 13.46 1.49
N GLU A 119 -6.49 13.85 0.62
CA GLU A 119 -7.61 14.75 0.92
C GLU A 119 -8.79 14.00 1.55
N ASP A 120 -8.80 12.66 1.43
CA ASP A 120 -9.77 11.79 2.07
C ASP A 120 -9.37 11.45 3.52
N GLY A 121 -10.10 10.53 4.16
CA GLY A 121 -9.76 10.05 5.50
C GLY A 121 -8.37 9.43 5.54
N MET A 122 -7.51 9.92 6.45
CA MET A 122 -6.15 9.43 6.64
C MET A 122 -6.14 8.11 7.39
N ILE A 123 -6.43 7.04 6.65
CA ILE A 123 -6.43 5.65 7.12
C ILE A 123 -5.49 4.87 6.22
N PHE A 124 -4.47 4.24 6.79
CA PHE A 124 -3.49 3.51 6.00
C PHE A 124 -3.03 2.22 6.70
N PRO A 125 -3.80 1.13 6.59
CA PRO A 125 -3.35 -0.18 7.03
C PRO A 125 -2.08 -0.56 6.25
N LEU A 126 -1.02 -0.95 6.96
CA LEU A 126 0.25 -1.36 6.39
C LEU A 126 0.43 -2.86 6.56
N ASN A 127 0.67 -3.55 5.46
CA ASN A 127 0.92 -4.99 5.46
C ASN A 127 2.24 -5.28 4.77
N ILE A 128 3.02 -6.17 5.38
CA ILE A 128 4.26 -6.69 4.78
C ILE A 128 4.03 -8.13 4.36
N TRP A 129 4.22 -8.40 3.09
CA TRP A 129 3.99 -9.70 2.49
C TRP A 129 5.30 -10.34 2.02
N SER A 130 5.35 -11.66 2.04
CA SER A 130 6.22 -12.40 1.13
C SER A 130 5.61 -12.40 -0.26
N THR A 131 6.41 -12.56 -1.31
CA THR A 131 5.90 -12.62 -2.70
C THR A 131 4.84 -13.71 -2.86
N SER A 132 5.08 -14.92 -2.30
CA SER A 132 4.12 -16.02 -2.35
C SER A 132 2.85 -15.74 -1.55
N GLY A 133 2.95 -15.07 -0.39
CA GLY A 133 1.80 -14.68 0.42
C GLY A 133 0.92 -13.66 -0.30
N PHE A 134 1.53 -12.68 -0.95
CA PHE A 134 0.81 -11.67 -1.72
C PHE A 134 0.09 -12.27 -2.93
N ILE A 135 0.74 -13.18 -3.66
CA ILE A 135 0.11 -13.90 -4.77
C ILE A 135 -1.13 -14.68 -4.29
N LYS A 136 -1.02 -15.43 -3.19
CA LYS A 136 -2.16 -16.16 -2.62
C LYS A 136 -3.31 -15.23 -2.23
N LYS A 137 -3.00 -14.08 -1.62
CA LYS A 137 -3.99 -13.04 -1.30
C LYS A 137 -4.73 -12.57 -2.55
N ILE A 138 -4.01 -12.21 -3.62
CA ILE A 138 -4.60 -11.75 -4.89
C ILE A 138 -5.47 -12.85 -5.50
N GLN A 139 -5.01 -14.09 -5.52
CA GLN A 139 -5.79 -15.21 -6.04
C GLN A 139 -7.11 -15.39 -5.30
N LEU A 140 -7.09 -15.30 -3.97
CA LEU A 140 -8.29 -15.41 -3.15
C LEU A 140 -9.25 -14.23 -3.41
N GLU A 141 -8.75 -13.01 -3.47
CA GLU A 141 -9.56 -11.83 -3.79
C GLU A 141 -10.21 -11.95 -5.17
N ASN A 142 -9.43 -12.36 -6.18
CA ASN A 142 -9.94 -12.54 -7.55
C ASN A 142 -11.00 -13.66 -7.62
N MET A 143 -10.84 -14.73 -6.85
CA MET A 143 -11.84 -15.79 -6.75
C MET A 143 -13.17 -15.26 -6.21
N PHE A 144 -13.15 -14.48 -5.11
CA PHE A 144 -14.37 -13.88 -4.56
C PHE A 144 -15.02 -12.90 -5.54
N PHE A 145 -14.24 -12.06 -6.19
CA PHE A 145 -14.76 -11.17 -7.24
C PHE A 145 -15.34 -11.96 -8.42
N GLY A 146 -14.71 -13.04 -8.83
CA GLY A 146 -15.21 -13.91 -9.89
C GLY A 146 -16.57 -14.51 -9.54
N ILE A 147 -16.73 -15.04 -8.33
CA ILE A 147 -18.02 -15.55 -7.84
C ILE A 147 -19.08 -14.42 -7.81
N TYR A 148 -18.74 -13.26 -7.26
CA TYR A 148 -19.64 -12.12 -7.18
C TYR A 148 -20.13 -11.68 -8.58
N TYR A 149 -19.23 -11.48 -9.52
CA TYR A 149 -19.61 -11.10 -10.89
C TYR A 149 -20.35 -12.22 -11.62
N GLY A 150 -20.01 -13.49 -11.34
CA GLY A 150 -20.73 -14.65 -11.89
C GLY A 150 -22.21 -14.65 -11.47
N ILE A 151 -22.48 -14.40 -10.19
CA ILE A 151 -23.86 -14.28 -9.67
C ILE A 151 -24.61 -13.13 -10.35
N ILE A 152 -24.00 -11.96 -10.47
CA ILE A 152 -24.61 -10.82 -11.16
C ILE A 152 -24.95 -11.17 -12.61
N LEU A 153 -24.02 -11.82 -13.31
CA LEU A 153 -24.22 -12.22 -14.71
C LEU A 153 -25.41 -13.17 -14.86
N VAL A 154 -25.51 -14.18 -13.99
CA VAL A 154 -26.65 -15.12 -13.98
C VAL A 154 -27.96 -14.37 -13.74
N MET A 155 -28.00 -13.43 -12.80
CA MET A 155 -29.19 -12.63 -12.54
C MET A 155 -29.59 -11.75 -13.74
N ILE A 156 -28.60 -11.17 -14.44
CA ILE A 156 -28.85 -10.40 -15.67
C ILE A 156 -29.52 -11.31 -16.74
N PHE A 157 -28.93 -12.46 -17.01
CA PHE A 157 -29.47 -13.38 -18.00
C PHE A 157 -30.85 -13.92 -17.61
N TYR A 158 -31.07 -14.20 -16.33
CA TYR A 158 -32.36 -14.64 -15.83
C TYR A 158 -33.45 -13.55 -16.05
N ASN A 159 -33.17 -12.30 -15.70
CA ASN A 159 -34.11 -11.21 -15.91
C ASN A 159 -34.36 -10.95 -17.41
N LEU A 160 -33.31 -11.05 -18.23
CA LEU A 160 -33.42 -10.91 -19.69
C LEU A 160 -34.30 -12.02 -20.29
N PHE A 161 -34.13 -13.26 -19.82
CA PHE A 161 -34.96 -14.39 -20.22
C PHE A 161 -36.43 -14.17 -19.86
N ILE A 162 -36.73 -13.73 -18.62
CA ILE A 162 -38.11 -13.41 -18.20
C ILE A 162 -38.69 -12.31 -19.10
N PHE A 163 -37.95 -11.22 -19.31
CA PHE A 163 -38.37 -10.11 -20.14
C PHE A 163 -38.81 -10.56 -21.54
N PHE A 164 -38.00 -11.40 -22.20
CA PHE A 164 -38.36 -11.91 -23.53
C PHE A 164 -39.46 -12.97 -23.49
N SER A 165 -39.57 -13.74 -22.41
CA SER A 165 -40.54 -14.82 -22.28
C SER A 165 -41.93 -14.29 -21.95
N THR A 166 -42.06 -13.24 -21.14
CA THR A 166 -43.36 -12.68 -20.70
C THR A 166 -43.93 -11.72 -21.72
N GLY A 167 -43.13 -11.18 -22.64
CA GLY A 167 -43.57 -10.29 -23.69
C GLY A 167 -44.27 -9.02 -23.20
N ASP A 168 -44.07 -8.64 -21.95
CA ASP A 168 -44.69 -7.49 -21.33
C ASP A 168 -44.17 -6.19 -22.00
N ARG A 169 -45.09 -5.55 -22.72
CA ARG A 169 -44.89 -4.27 -23.39
C ARG A 169 -45.31 -3.12 -22.51
#